data_41c6c0d6e56f4decf325402b484cf6ab
#
_entry.id   41c6c0d6e56f4decf325402b484cf6ab
#
_cell.length_a   1.000
_cell.length_b   1.000
_cell.length_c   1.000
_cell.angle_alpha   90.00
_cell.angle_beta   90.00
_cell.angle_gamma   90.00
#
_symmetry.space_group_name_H-M   'P 1'
#
loop_
_entity.id
_entity.type
_entity.pdbx_description
1 polymer ?
#
loop_
_entity_poly.entity_id
_entity_poly.type
_entity_poly.pdbx_seq_one_letter_code
_entity_poly.pdbx_strand_id
1 'polypeptide(L)'
;MRKILRTTRNADLLADLHRLKIELRKLREELRAEHADNPQAEKNIRFLTRELFSEHAPESSLIRRAEEIPSIEVHYSRNDRMPIDSLPQSPEMAEALGWDGSVGVACHQFTSPDRSNVKYVSPDGHSEVIYDRSGNIVTAPEDAGSYNFSDSRQDPVGHFYQDVLPWILWGNDEMDSTDMRQRLRALVIYGGIETRQSLH
;
A
#
# COMPACT_ATOMS: atom_id res chain seq x y z
N MET A 1 20.23 -13.14 -22.09
CA MET A 1 20.17 -12.18 -21.02
C MET A 1 18.78 -11.98 -20.41
N ARG A 2 17.71 -11.67 -21.17
CA ARG A 2 16.35 -11.44 -20.60
C ARG A 2 15.77 -12.61 -19.79
N LYS A 3 16.10 -13.87 -20.08
CA LYS A 3 15.56 -15.04 -19.36
C LYS A 3 16.21 -15.25 -17.99
N ILE A 4 17.50 -14.88 -17.85
CA ILE A 4 18.25 -14.99 -16.58
C ILE A 4 17.79 -13.89 -15.60
N LEU A 5 17.59 -12.66 -16.08
CA LEU A 5 17.08 -11.55 -15.27
C LEU A 5 15.64 -11.81 -14.76
N ARG A 6 14.76 -12.43 -15.56
CA ARG A 6 13.42 -12.85 -15.10
C ARG A 6 13.47 -13.89 -13.99
N THR A 7 14.42 -14.85 -14.05
CA THR A 7 14.52 -15.93 -13.06
C THR A 7 15.01 -15.42 -11.71
N THR A 8 15.98 -14.52 -11.70
CA THR A 8 16.51 -13.88 -10.48
C THR A 8 15.43 -13.03 -9.80
N ARG A 9 14.74 -12.18 -10.57
CA ARG A 9 13.66 -11.32 -10.08
C ARG A 9 12.51 -12.12 -9.43
N ASN A 10 12.10 -13.23 -10.04
CA ASN A 10 11.04 -14.06 -9.47
C ASN A 10 11.49 -14.76 -8.19
N ALA A 11 12.78 -15.11 -8.05
CA ALA A 11 13.30 -15.73 -6.84
C ALA A 11 13.30 -14.74 -5.65
N ASP A 12 13.70 -13.49 -5.88
CA ASP A 12 13.71 -12.45 -4.86
C ASP A 12 12.29 -12.09 -4.41
N LEU A 13 11.37 -11.91 -5.35
CA LEU A 13 9.96 -11.66 -5.04
C LEU A 13 9.31 -12.83 -4.28
N LEU A 14 9.62 -14.08 -4.64
CA LEU A 14 9.11 -15.25 -3.93
C LEU A 14 9.65 -15.31 -2.50
N ALA A 15 10.92 -14.93 -2.29
CA ALA A 15 11.51 -14.84 -0.95
C ALA A 15 10.81 -13.77 -0.11
N ASP A 16 10.52 -12.60 -0.69
CA ASP A 16 9.79 -11.51 -0.02
C ASP A 16 8.35 -11.92 0.31
N LEU A 17 7.64 -12.58 -0.60
CA LEU A 17 6.29 -13.11 -0.34
C LEU A 17 6.29 -14.19 0.73
N HIS A 18 7.33 -15.03 0.78
CA HIS A 18 7.49 -16.02 1.85
C HIS A 18 7.71 -15.35 3.21
N ARG A 19 8.56 -14.31 3.26
CA ARG A 19 8.78 -13.50 4.46
C ARG A 19 7.49 -12.83 4.92
N LEU A 20 6.72 -12.24 4.00
CA LEU A 20 5.42 -11.63 4.27
C LEU A 20 4.44 -12.64 4.90
N LYS A 21 4.40 -13.88 4.39
CA LYS A 21 3.58 -14.95 4.95
C LYS A 21 3.93 -15.27 6.41
N ILE A 22 5.22 -15.30 6.73
CA ILE A 22 5.70 -15.53 8.09
C ILE A 22 5.27 -14.36 9.00
N GLU A 23 5.51 -13.12 8.56
CA GLU A 23 5.16 -11.94 9.36
C GLU A 23 3.64 -11.80 9.55
N LEU A 24 2.82 -12.12 8.56
CA LEU A 24 1.37 -12.11 8.69
C LEU A 24 0.87 -13.14 9.72
N ARG A 25 1.49 -14.33 9.78
CA ARG A 25 1.14 -15.33 10.81
C ARG A 25 1.49 -14.84 12.22
N LYS A 26 2.70 -14.30 12.41
CA LYS A 26 3.13 -13.75 13.71
C LYS A 26 2.20 -12.61 14.15
N LEU A 27 1.92 -11.70 13.25
CA LEU A 27 1.03 -10.57 13.52
C LEU A 27 -0.38 -11.02 13.91
N ARG A 28 -0.90 -12.06 13.26
CA ARG A 28 -2.20 -12.65 13.62
C ARG A 28 -2.23 -13.21 15.04
N GLU A 29 -1.15 -13.86 15.47
CA GLU A 29 -1.04 -14.40 16.84
C GLU A 29 -0.96 -13.28 17.87
N GLU A 30 -0.19 -12.23 17.60
CA GLU A 30 -0.08 -11.06 18.46
C GLU A 30 -1.40 -10.30 18.59
N LEU A 31 -2.06 -10.00 17.45
CA LEU A 31 -3.31 -9.27 17.46
C LEU A 31 -4.45 -10.02 18.14
N ARG A 32 -4.45 -11.34 18.15
CA ARG A 32 -5.40 -12.13 18.93
C ARG A 32 -5.23 -11.92 20.43
N ALA A 33 -4.00 -11.67 20.88
CA ALA A 33 -3.71 -11.40 22.28
C ALA A 33 -3.96 -9.93 22.69
N GLU A 34 -3.64 -8.98 21.79
CA GLU A 34 -3.67 -7.55 22.08
C GLU A 34 -4.98 -6.87 21.70
N HIS A 35 -5.67 -7.37 20.67
CA HIS A 35 -6.82 -6.71 20.02
C HIS A 35 -7.94 -7.71 19.70
N ALA A 36 -8.32 -8.54 20.67
CA ALA A 36 -9.41 -9.52 20.53
C ALA A 36 -10.72 -8.88 20.01
N ASP A 37 -10.91 -7.58 20.21
CA ASP A 37 -12.10 -6.82 19.88
C ASP A 37 -11.96 -5.92 18.64
N ASN A 38 -10.93 -6.12 17.79
CA ASN A 38 -10.79 -5.35 16.55
C ASN A 38 -11.26 -6.16 15.32
N PRO A 39 -12.57 -6.10 14.95
CA PRO A 39 -13.14 -6.87 13.84
C PRO A 39 -12.55 -6.45 12.48
N GLN A 40 -12.09 -5.21 12.34
CA GLN A 40 -11.48 -4.74 11.10
C GLN A 40 -10.10 -5.38 10.90
N ALA A 41 -9.30 -5.51 11.95
CA ALA A 41 -8.00 -6.20 11.87
C ALA A 41 -8.17 -7.67 11.44
N GLU A 42 -9.13 -8.38 12.02
CA GLU A 42 -9.41 -9.77 11.64
C GLU A 42 -9.91 -9.87 10.18
N LYS A 43 -10.73 -8.92 9.72
CA LYS A 43 -11.17 -8.85 8.31
C LYS A 43 -9.99 -8.65 7.37
N ASN A 44 -9.08 -7.72 7.69
CA ASN A 44 -7.89 -7.43 6.90
C ASN A 44 -6.93 -8.62 6.84
N ILE A 45 -6.70 -9.29 7.97
CA ILE A 45 -5.88 -10.52 8.02
C ILE A 45 -6.48 -11.62 7.15
N ARG A 46 -7.80 -11.85 7.22
CA ARG A 46 -8.47 -12.86 6.38
C ARG A 46 -8.35 -12.53 4.91
N PHE A 47 -8.52 -11.26 4.54
CA PHE A 47 -8.34 -10.81 3.16
C PHE A 47 -6.93 -11.11 2.67
N LEU A 48 -5.90 -10.61 3.37
CA LEU A 48 -4.49 -10.83 3.01
C LEU A 48 -4.13 -12.31 2.93
N THR A 49 -4.63 -13.11 3.88
CA THR A 49 -4.39 -14.56 3.89
C THR A 49 -5.02 -15.22 2.65
N ARG A 50 -6.24 -14.84 2.31
CA ARG A 50 -6.94 -15.40 1.15
C ARG A 50 -6.29 -14.97 -0.17
N GLU A 51 -6.01 -13.68 -0.34
CA GLU A 51 -5.48 -13.17 -1.61
C GLU A 51 -4.04 -13.64 -1.87
N LEU A 52 -3.19 -13.67 -0.83
CA LEU A 52 -1.78 -13.98 -1.00
C LEU A 52 -1.45 -15.47 -0.82
N PHE A 53 -2.24 -16.21 0.00
CA PHE A 53 -1.83 -17.53 0.48
C PHE A 53 -2.97 -18.57 0.47
N SER A 54 -4.01 -18.36 -0.35
CA SER A 54 -5.07 -19.36 -0.48
C SER A 54 -4.48 -20.72 -0.85
N GLU A 55 -4.77 -21.74 -0.03
CA GLU A 55 -4.33 -23.13 -0.27
C GLU A 55 -4.88 -23.69 -1.58
N HIS A 56 -5.91 -23.06 -2.15
CA HIS A 56 -6.55 -23.43 -3.41
C HIS A 56 -6.07 -22.61 -4.60
N ALA A 57 -5.20 -21.59 -4.38
CA ALA A 57 -4.54 -20.91 -5.48
C ALA A 57 -3.37 -21.81 -5.93
N PRO A 58 -3.43 -22.43 -7.12
CA PRO A 58 -2.30 -23.18 -7.63
C PRO A 58 -1.08 -22.23 -7.68
N GLU A 59 0.12 -22.77 -7.44
CA GLU A 59 1.40 -22.01 -7.54
C GLU A 59 1.46 -21.15 -8.81
N SER A 60 0.79 -21.61 -9.87
CA SER A 60 0.60 -20.88 -11.11
C SER A 60 -0.18 -19.56 -10.99
N SER A 61 -1.06 -19.39 -9.99
CA SER A 61 -1.78 -18.12 -9.81
C SER A 61 -0.94 -17.06 -9.08
N LEU A 62 -0.14 -17.46 -8.10
CA LEU A 62 0.86 -16.58 -7.48
C LEU A 62 1.95 -16.17 -8.49
N ILE A 63 2.44 -17.12 -9.30
CA ILE A 63 3.43 -16.85 -10.36
C ILE A 63 2.83 -15.92 -11.43
N ARG A 64 1.58 -16.12 -11.83
CA ARG A 64 0.90 -15.26 -12.81
C ARG A 64 0.68 -13.86 -12.26
N ARG A 65 0.29 -13.74 -10.97
CA ARG A 65 0.12 -12.45 -10.29
C ARG A 65 1.47 -11.78 -9.94
N ALA A 66 2.54 -12.57 -9.74
CA ALA A 66 3.90 -12.03 -9.62
C ALA A 66 4.36 -11.27 -10.88
N GLU A 67 3.78 -11.57 -12.06
CA GLU A 67 4.03 -10.80 -13.28
C GLU A 67 3.32 -9.44 -13.28
N GLU A 68 2.26 -9.28 -12.50
CA GLU A 68 1.52 -8.02 -12.32
C GLU A 68 2.21 -7.08 -11.32
N ILE A 69 3.04 -7.63 -10.41
CA ILE A 69 3.77 -6.83 -9.43
C ILE A 69 4.95 -6.13 -10.13
N PRO A 70 5.09 -4.80 -10.02
CA PRO A 70 6.23 -4.09 -10.60
C PRO A 70 7.56 -4.58 -10.01
N SER A 71 8.69 -4.28 -10.65
CA SER A 71 9.98 -4.45 -9.99
C SER A 71 10.18 -3.35 -8.95
N ILE A 72 11.07 -3.57 -7.99
CA ILE A 72 11.41 -2.58 -6.97
C ILE A 72 11.89 -1.27 -7.59
N GLU A 73 12.70 -1.34 -8.67
CA GLU A 73 13.19 -0.16 -9.38
C GLU A 73 12.05 0.60 -10.07
N VAL A 74 11.08 -0.13 -10.66
CA VAL A 74 9.90 0.47 -11.26
C VAL A 74 9.00 1.08 -10.20
N HIS A 75 8.85 0.44 -9.05
CA HIS A 75 8.08 0.95 -7.93
C HIS A 75 8.66 2.28 -7.43
N TYR A 76 9.95 2.34 -7.14
CA TYR A 76 10.61 3.57 -6.67
C TYR A 76 10.64 4.67 -7.73
N SER A 77 10.97 4.34 -8.99
CA SER A 77 11.05 5.34 -10.07
C SER A 77 9.74 6.08 -10.36
N ARG A 78 8.62 5.58 -9.86
CA ARG A 78 7.32 6.25 -10.00
C ARG A 78 7.12 7.32 -8.96
N ASN A 79 7.51 7.03 -7.73
CA ASN A 79 7.38 7.96 -6.62
C ASN A 79 8.28 9.18 -6.83
N ASP A 80 9.43 9.00 -7.50
CA ASP A 80 10.31 10.07 -7.95
C ASP A 80 9.70 11.00 -9.03
N ARG A 81 8.59 10.61 -9.66
CA ARG A 81 8.04 11.34 -10.81
C ARG A 81 7.02 12.42 -10.46
N MET A 82 6.73 12.63 -9.20
CA MET A 82 5.78 13.65 -8.76
C MET A 82 6.53 14.86 -8.20
N PRO A 83 6.89 15.85 -9.05
CA PRO A 83 7.47 17.08 -8.54
C PRO A 83 6.49 17.74 -7.57
N ILE A 84 6.92 18.01 -6.35
CA ILE A 84 6.08 18.62 -5.30
C ILE A 84 5.43 19.90 -5.80
N ASP A 85 6.14 20.66 -6.61
CA ASP A 85 5.63 21.91 -7.20
C ASP A 85 4.46 21.72 -8.18
N SER A 86 4.24 20.50 -8.67
CA SER A 86 3.12 20.17 -9.56
C SER A 86 1.87 19.71 -8.80
N LEU A 87 1.99 19.43 -7.51
CA LEU A 87 0.87 19.01 -6.67
C LEU A 87 0.05 20.23 -6.19
N PRO A 88 -1.23 20.05 -5.87
CA PRO A 88 -1.99 21.08 -5.17
C PRO A 88 -1.28 21.45 -3.86
N GLN A 89 -1.07 22.74 -3.63
CA GLN A 89 -0.25 23.20 -2.50
C GLN A 89 -1.04 23.32 -1.18
N SER A 90 -2.35 23.08 -1.20
CA SER A 90 -3.18 23.00 0.01
C SER A 90 -4.37 22.06 -0.19
N PRO A 91 -5.01 21.58 0.89
CA PRO A 91 -6.26 20.81 0.82
C PRO A 91 -7.36 21.51 0.03
N GLU A 92 -7.55 22.80 0.24
CA GLU A 92 -8.58 23.60 -0.45
C GLU A 92 -8.30 23.67 -1.97
N MET A 93 -7.02 23.75 -2.36
CA MET A 93 -6.62 23.70 -3.76
C MET A 93 -6.88 22.32 -4.36
N ALA A 94 -6.60 21.25 -3.62
CA ALA A 94 -6.90 19.89 -4.04
C ALA A 94 -8.40 19.71 -4.28
N GLU A 95 -9.24 20.12 -3.34
CA GLU A 95 -10.70 20.07 -3.46
C GLU A 95 -11.21 20.89 -4.65
N ALA A 96 -10.70 22.10 -4.84
CA ALA A 96 -11.06 22.97 -5.97
C ALA A 96 -10.69 22.35 -7.33
N LEU A 97 -9.66 21.51 -7.37
CA LEU A 97 -9.23 20.75 -8.55
C LEU A 97 -9.95 19.40 -8.70
N GLY A 98 -10.90 19.08 -7.82
CA GLY A 98 -11.68 17.85 -7.85
C GLY A 98 -10.93 16.62 -7.36
N TRP A 99 -9.88 16.80 -6.55
CA TRP A 99 -9.20 15.69 -5.87
C TRP A 99 -10.08 15.15 -4.74
N ASP A 100 -10.01 13.85 -4.52
CA ASP A 100 -10.84 13.12 -3.57
C ASP A 100 -10.09 12.89 -2.26
N GLY A 101 -10.61 13.42 -1.15
CA GLY A 101 -9.95 13.40 0.16
C GLY A 101 -10.35 12.20 1.01
N SER A 102 -9.36 11.52 1.62
CA SER A 102 -9.56 10.41 2.55
C SER A 102 -8.72 10.59 3.81
N VAL A 103 -9.33 10.48 4.98
CA VAL A 103 -8.66 10.58 6.28
C VAL A 103 -8.21 9.19 6.76
N GLY A 104 -7.05 9.14 7.45
CA GLY A 104 -6.64 7.95 8.21
C GLY A 104 -6.14 6.79 7.36
N VAL A 105 -5.64 7.05 6.17
CA VAL A 105 -5.05 6.01 5.31
C VAL A 105 -3.77 5.47 5.94
N ALA A 106 -3.75 4.18 6.26
CA ALA A 106 -2.71 3.51 7.06
C ALA A 106 -1.28 3.73 6.56
N CYS A 107 -1.11 3.81 5.24
CA CYS A 107 0.20 3.92 4.58
C CYS A 107 0.82 5.32 4.64
N HIS A 108 0.17 6.31 5.25
CA HIS A 108 0.65 7.69 5.28
C HIS A 108 0.56 8.29 6.69
N GLN A 109 0.77 7.48 7.74
CA GLN A 109 0.59 7.89 9.14
C GLN A 109 1.78 7.56 10.06
N PHE A 110 2.93 7.17 9.50
CA PHE A 110 4.07 6.73 10.32
C PHE A 110 4.72 7.89 11.07
N THR A 111 4.83 9.06 10.43
CA THR A 111 5.41 10.28 11.02
C THR A 111 4.37 11.19 11.65
N SER A 112 3.07 10.86 11.54
CA SER A 112 1.97 11.61 12.13
C SER A 112 1.62 11.07 13.53
N PRO A 113 1.96 11.77 14.63
CA PRO A 113 1.75 11.26 15.98
C PRO A 113 0.27 11.02 16.34
N ASP A 114 -0.60 11.85 15.79
CA ASP A 114 -2.05 11.80 16.00
C ASP A 114 -2.81 11.17 14.83
N ARG A 115 -2.10 10.66 13.81
CA ARG A 115 -2.66 10.05 12.62
C ARG A 115 -3.65 10.96 11.88
N SER A 116 -3.35 12.23 11.83
CA SER A 116 -4.20 13.25 11.23
C SER A 116 -3.87 13.56 9.78
N ASN A 117 -2.89 12.89 9.18
CA ASN A 117 -2.59 13.08 7.76
C ASN A 117 -3.80 12.75 6.89
N VAL A 118 -4.05 13.57 5.90
CA VAL A 118 -5.15 13.43 4.94
C VAL A 118 -4.57 13.17 3.56
N LYS A 119 -5.03 12.09 2.93
CA LYS A 119 -4.68 11.76 1.56
C LYS A 119 -5.69 12.35 0.58
N TYR A 120 -5.21 12.96 -0.48
CA TYR A 120 -6.00 13.33 -1.65
C TYR A 120 -5.51 12.58 -2.87
N VAL A 121 -6.45 12.09 -3.66
CA VAL A 121 -6.20 11.35 -4.91
C VAL A 121 -6.71 12.18 -6.07
N SER A 122 -5.91 12.31 -7.11
CA SER A 122 -6.27 13.05 -8.33
C SER A 122 -7.53 12.48 -9.00
N PRO A 123 -8.23 13.28 -9.83
CA PRO A 123 -9.44 12.83 -10.52
C PRO A 123 -9.23 11.59 -11.40
N ASP A 124 -8.04 11.42 -11.98
CA ASP A 124 -7.65 10.25 -12.76
C ASP A 124 -7.24 9.03 -11.91
N GLY A 125 -7.15 9.19 -10.58
CA GLY A 125 -6.83 8.12 -9.64
C GLY A 125 -5.34 7.79 -9.51
N HIS A 126 -4.46 8.46 -10.26
CA HIS A 126 -3.05 8.06 -10.34
C HIS A 126 -2.12 8.84 -9.43
N SER A 127 -2.43 10.07 -9.11
CA SER A 127 -1.56 10.91 -8.28
C SER A 127 -2.11 11.06 -6.88
N GLU A 128 -1.23 11.01 -5.88
CA GLU A 128 -1.56 11.21 -4.47
C GLU A 128 -0.79 12.38 -3.89
N VAL A 129 -1.44 13.15 -3.03
CA VAL A 129 -0.79 14.14 -2.17
C VAL A 129 -1.27 13.94 -0.75
N ILE A 130 -0.35 14.05 0.20
CA ILE A 130 -0.63 13.90 1.62
C ILE A 130 -0.41 15.26 2.29
N TYR A 131 -1.37 15.66 3.11
CA TYR A 131 -1.23 16.85 3.94
C TYR A 131 -1.23 16.48 5.42
N ASP A 132 -0.40 17.19 6.17
CA ASP A 132 -0.45 17.14 7.63
C ASP A 132 -1.68 17.91 8.16
N ARG A 133 -1.87 17.88 9.48
CA ARG A 133 -2.96 18.61 10.15
C ARG A 133 -2.94 20.12 9.90
N SER A 134 -1.79 20.69 9.57
CA SER A 134 -1.64 22.12 9.29
C SER A 134 -1.85 22.48 7.82
N GLY A 135 -2.14 21.47 6.97
CA GLY A 135 -2.34 21.65 5.53
C GLY A 135 -1.03 21.71 4.73
N ASN A 136 0.12 21.37 5.33
CA ASN A 136 1.37 21.30 4.58
C ASN A 136 1.52 19.95 3.90
N ILE A 137 2.15 19.93 2.72
CA ILE A 137 2.48 18.68 2.03
C ILE A 137 3.48 17.88 2.87
N VAL A 138 3.15 16.61 3.12
CA VAL A 138 4.04 15.66 3.79
C VAL A 138 5.07 15.14 2.79
N THR A 139 6.35 15.34 3.11
CA THR A 139 7.49 14.95 2.27
C THR A 139 8.35 13.85 2.90
N ALA A 140 8.00 13.40 4.12
CA ALA A 140 8.70 12.29 4.76
C ALA A 140 8.52 11.02 3.91
N PRO A 141 9.60 10.30 3.58
CA PRO A 141 9.55 9.14 2.67
C PRO A 141 8.51 8.09 3.08
N GLU A 142 8.31 7.91 4.37
CA GLU A 142 7.37 6.93 4.93
C GLU A 142 5.90 7.28 4.65
N ASP A 143 5.60 8.60 4.56
CA ASP A 143 4.23 9.12 4.51
C ASP A 143 3.93 9.97 3.27
N ALA A 144 4.91 10.25 2.43
CA ALA A 144 4.72 11.03 1.21
C ALA A 144 3.70 10.37 0.27
N GLY A 145 2.99 11.19 -0.49
CA GLY A 145 2.10 10.73 -1.55
C GLY A 145 2.87 9.98 -2.65
N SER A 146 2.23 9.02 -3.25
CA SER A 146 2.80 8.16 -4.28
C SER A 146 2.01 8.21 -5.58
N TYR A 147 2.53 7.57 -6.61
CA TYR A 147 1.81 7.38 -7.87
C TYR A 147 1.15 5.99 -7.88
N ASN A 148 -0.16 5.96 -8.09
CA ASN A 148 -0.91 4.72 -8.24
C ASN A 148 -0.87 4.24 -9.69
N PHE A 149 -0.60 2.96 -9.91
CA PHE A 149 -0.74 2.32 -11.21
C PHE A 149 -2.20 2.10 -11.57
N SER A 150 -2.98 1.71 -10.55
CA SER A 150 -4.40 1.45 -10.71
C SER A 150 -5.20 2.32 -9.76
N ASP A 151 -6.21 2.99 -10.29
CA ASP A 151 -7.20 3.69 -9.47
C ASP A 151 -7.93 2.68 -8.58
N SER A 152 -7.80 2.81 -7.27
CA SER A 152 -8.43 1.91 -6.28
C SER A 152 -9.96 1.88 -6.38
N ARG A 153 -10.58 2.94 -6.91
CA ARG A 153 -12.03 3.05 -7.11
C ARG A 153 -12.52 2.24 -8.31
N GLN A 154 -11.69 2.12 -9.36
CA GLN A 154 -12.03 1.44 -10.61
C GLN A 154 -11.51 -0.01 -10.64
N ASP A 155 -10.29 -0.23 -10.16
CA ASP A 155 -9.63 -1.53 -10.12
C ASP A 155 -8.96 -1.77 -8.76
N PRO A 156 -9.73 -2.07 -7.69
CA PRO A 156 -9.18 -2.31 -6.36
C PRO A 156 -8.24 -3.53 -6.29
N VAL A 157 -8.41 -4.51 -7.18
CA VAL A 157 -7.55 -5.69 -7.25
C VAL A 157 -6.21 -5.34 -7.89
N GLY A 158 -6.22 -4.63 -9.01
CA GLY A 158 -5.02 -4.10 -9.65
C GLY A 158 -4.25 -3.19 -8.70
N HIS A 159 -4.94 -2.27 -8.04
CA HIS A 159 -4.34 -1.38 -7.03
C HIS A 159 -3.65 -2.17 -5.91
N PHE A 160 -4.29 -3.23 -5.39
CA PHE A 160 -3.66 -4.06 -4.37
C PHE A 160 -2.32 -4.66 -4.84
N TYR A 161 -2.28 -5.26 -6.04
CA TYR A 161 -1.07 -5.93 -6.54
C TYR A 161 -0.01 -4.98 -7.06
N GLN A 162 -0.40 -3.84 -7.59
CA GLN A 162 0.52 -2.91 -8.25
C GLN A 162 0.99 -1.78 -7.34
N ASP A 163 0.26 -1.46 -6.28
CA ASP A 163 0.54 -0.34 -5.39
C ASP A 163 0.66 -0.78 -3.93
N VAL A 164 -0.37 -1.40 -3.34
CA VAL A 164 -0.37 -1.75 -1.91
C VAL A 164 0.63 -2.85 -1.57
N LEU A 165 0.69 -3.93 -2.35
CA LEU A 165 1.61 -5.02 -2.09
C LEU A 165 3.09 -4.62 -2.25
N PRO A 166 3.51 -3.88 -3.31
CA PRO A 166 4.83 -3.31 -3.41
C PRO A 166 5.20 -2.42 -2.22
N TRP A 167 4.28 -1.55 -1.79
CA TRP A 167 4.47 -0.75 -0.60
C TRP A 167 4.69 -1.61 0.66
N ILE A 168 3.93 -2.67 0.89
CA ILE A 168 4.16 -3.57 2.02
C ILE A 168 5.55 -4.19 1.95
N LEU A 169 5.98 -4.63 0.77
CA LEU A 169 7.25 -5.31 0.58
C LEU A 169 8.45 -4.35 0.71
N TRP A 170 8.37 -3.18 0.10
CA TRP A 170 9.54 -2.33 -0.13
C TRP A 170 9.42 -0.91 0.43
N GLY A 171 8.23 -0.43 0.80
CA GLY A 171 7.99 0.95 1.25
C GLY A 171 7.64 1.90 0.10
N ASN A 172 7.55 3.18 0.40
CA ASN A 172 7.22 4.21 -0.60
C ASN A 172 8.41 4.53 -1.52
N ASP A 173 9.62 4.61 -0.96
CA ASP A 173 10.86 4.85 -1.71
C ASP A 173 12.08 4.23 -1.00
N GLU A 174 13.28 4.42 -1.59
CA GLU A 174 14.55 3.89 -1.05
C GLU A 174 14.91 4.47 0.33
N MET A 175 14.38 5.62 0.69
CA MET A 175 14.63 6.31 1.97
C MET A 175 13.58 5.99 3.03
N ASP A 176 12.55 5.20 2.69
CA ASP A 176 11.53 4.75 3.64
C ASP A 176 12.17 3.88 4.75
N SER A 177 12.21 4.41 5.96
CA SER A 177 12.85 3.76 7.11
C SER A 177 11.97 2.70 7.78
N THR A 178 10.72 2.53 7.35
CA THR A 178 9.82 1.52 7.90
C THR A 178 10.18 0.12 7.40
N ASP A 179 9.95 -0.88 8.24
CA ASP A 179 10.11 -2.28 7.82
C ASP A 179 8.77 -2.91 7.37
N MET A 180 8.86 -4.04 6.69
CA MET A 180 7.71 -4.80 6.20
C MET A 180 6.67 -5.08 7.31
N ARG A 181 7.12 -5.40 8.52
CA ARG A 181 6.24 -5.71 9.65
C ARG A 181 5.50 -4.48 10.14
N GLN A 182 6.16 -3.32 10.20
CA GLN A 182 5.53 -2.05 10.56
C GLN A 182 4.44 -1.67 9.55
N ARG A 183 4.74 -1.77 8.25
CA ARG A 183 3.78 -1.50 7.18
C ARG A 183 2.60 -2.47 7.19
N LEU A 184 2.87 -3.76 7.34
CA LEU A 184 1.84 -4.78 7.45
C LEU A 184 0.94 -4.56 8.67
N ARG A 185 1.53 -4.20 9.83
CA ARG A 185 0.78 -3.89 11.06
C ARG A 185 -0.10 -2.66 10.86
N ALA A 186 0.42 -1.61 10.24
CA ALA A 186 -0.34 -0.41 9.93
C ALA A 186 -1.54 -0.73 9.03
N LEU A 187 -1.33 -1.48 7.95
CA LEU A 187 -2.42 -1.90 7.04
C LEU A 187 -3.48 -2.75 7.76
N VAL A 188 -3.07 -3.71 8.58
CA VAL A 188 -3.99 -4.62 9.26
C VAL A 188 -4.83 -3.89 10.30
N ILE A 189 -4.23 -3.02 11.11
CA ILE A 189 -4.92 -2.36 12.23
C ILE A 189 -5.75 -1.16 11.76
N TYR A 190 -5.24 -0.39 10.80
CA TYR A 190 -5.79 0.91 10.42
C TYR A 190 -6.22 0.99 8.97
N GLY A 191 -5.81 0.05 8.13
CA GLY A 191 -6.16 0.04 6.72
C GLY A 191 -7.63 -0.33 6.52
N GLY A 192 -8.37 0.52 5.80
CA GLY A 192 -9.60 0.10 5.15
C GLY A 192 -9.22 -0.67 3.89
N ILE A 193 -9.15 -2.00 3.93
CA ILE A 193 -9.10 -2.77 2.69
C ILE A 193 -10.52 -2.73 2.14
N GLU A 194 -10.77 -1.83 1.21
CA GLU A 194 -12.04 -1.74 0.52
C GLU A 194 -12.25 -3.00 -0.32
N THR A 195 -13.05 -3.90 0.21
CA THR A 195 -13.58 -5.02 -0.56
C THR A 195 -14.86 -4.56 -1.24
N ARG A 196 -15.08 -4.93 -2.48
CA ARG A 196 -16.32 -4.66 -3.27
C ARG A 196 -17.65 -5.01 -2.58
N GLN A 197 -17.62 -5.50 -1.35
CA GLN A 197 -18.82 -5.84 -0.55
C GLN A 197 -19.39 -4.66 0.26
N SER A 198 -18.77 -3.49 0.24
CA SER A 198 -19.29 -2.30 0.95
C SER A 198 -20.21 -1.42 0.09
N LEU A 199 -20.53 -1.82 -1.14
CA LEU A 199 -21.36 -1.05 -2.08
C LEU A 199 -22.73 -1.72 -2.36
N HIS A 200 -23.25 -2.52 -1.41
CA HIS A 200 -24.64 -3.03 -1.50
C HIS A 200 -25.39 -2.83 -0.21
#